data_6a56d0f7b6cd25c22cf9d32c79c19f63
#
_entry.id   6a56d0f7b6cd25c22cf9d32c79c19f63
#
_cell.length_a   1.000
_cell.length_b   1.000
_cell.length_c   1.000
_cell.angle_alpha   90.00
_cell.angle_beta   90.00
_cell.angle_gamma   90.00
#
_symmetry.space_group_name_H-M   'P 1'
#
loop_
_entity.id
_entity.type
_entity.pdbx_description
1 polymer ?
#
loop_
_entity_poly.entity_id
_entity_poly.type
_entity_poly.pdbx_seq_one_letter_code
_entity_poly.pdbx_strand_id
1 'polypeptide(L)'
;GFGNFDIYRGDIDENGNTVEPGYIPRPTDQRVNFSLFFQDYIPGNLNYKMHLNMIYGSGLPFGPPKSEKYEDILRIPDYRRVDIGFSAILKSENKRSRVNFMNVFNSAWLSVEVFNLLDINNTISYLWVSDIGGRQYAVPNYLTRRQVNLKLILRF
;
A
#
# COMPACT_ATOMS: atom_id res chain seq x y z
N GLY A 1 5.98 18.37 -8.37
CA GLY A 1 7.21 17.58 -8.31
C GLY A 1 7.71 17.30 -9.70
N PHE A 2 8.94 17.67 -10.01
CA PHE A 2 9.57 17.30 -11.27
C PHE A 2 9.77 15.79 -11.26
N GLY A 3 9.21 15.09 -12.25
CA GLY A 3 9.39 13.63 -12.40
C GLY A 3 10.89 13.30 -12.48
N ASN A 4 11.26 12.19 -11.86
CA ASN A 4 12.63 11.68 -11.99
C ASN A 4 12.79 11.08 -13.40
N PHE A 5 13.61 11.72 -14.23
CA PHE A 5 13.93 11.25 -15.58
C PHE A 5 15.37 10.78 -15.64
N ASP A 6 15.62 9.69 -16.36
CA ASP A 6 16.96 9.34 -16.82
C ASP A 6 17.13 9.81 -18.25
N ILE A 7 18.26 10.44 -18.55
CA ILE A 7 18.65 10.76 -19.93
C ILE A 7 19.28 9.50 -20.49
N TYR A 8 18.56 8.83 -21.38
CA TYR A 8 19.11 7.72 -22.14
C TYR A 8 19.83 8.26 -23.38
N ARG A 9 21.11 7.92 -23.55
CA ARG A 9 21.84 8.16 -24.80
C ARG A 9 21.41 7.03 -25.75
N GLY A 10 20.63 7.38 -26.76
CA GLY A 10 20.00 6.44 -27.67
C GLY A 10 20.96 5.59 -28.45
N ASP A 11 20.43 4.50 -28.94
CA ASP A 11 21.10 3.63 -29.90
C ASP A 11 21.26 4.30 -31.26
N ILE A 12 22.20 3.80 -32.06
CA ILE A 12 22.41 4.25 -33.42
C ILE A 12 21.43 3.52 -34.33
N ASP A 13 20.60 4.23 -35.12
CA ASP A 13 19.69 3.65 -36.08
C ASP A 13 20.45 2.99 -37.24
N GLU A 14 19.73 2.25 -38.09
CA GLU A 14 20.31 1.56 -39.26
C GLU A 14 20.98 2.55 -40.25
N ASN A 15 20.74 3.86 -40.13
CA ASN A 15 21.31 4.91 -40.94
C ASN A 15 22.48 5.62 -40.26
N GLY A 16 22.91 5.17 -39.07
CA GLY A 16 24.01 5.74 -38.33
C GLY A 16 23.67 7.01 -37.53
N ASN A 17 22.38 7.36 -37.39
CA ASN A 17 21.96 8.51 -36.59
C ASN A 17 21.68 8.09 -35.14
N THR A 18 22.03 8.91 -34.18
CA THR A 18 21.69 8.69 -32.79
C THR A 18 20.19 8.96 -32.58
N VAL A 19 19.44 7.94 -32.28
CA VAL A 19 18.02 8.08 -31.88
C VAL A 19 17.99 8.47 -30.40
N GLU A 20 17.62 9.72 -30.11
CA GLU A 20 17.40 10.17 -28.74
C GLU A 20 15.95 9.90 -28.33
N PRO A 21 15.67 8.89 -27.51
CA PRO A 21 14.30 8.53 -27.12
C PRO A 21 13.65 9.57 -26.18
N GLY A 22 14.36 10.64 -25.85
CA GLY A 22 13.86 11.70 -24.97
C GLY A 22 13.92 11.32 -23.48
N TYR A 23 12.94 11.82 -22.72
CA TYR A 23 12.86 11.59 -21.28
C TYR A 23 12.18 10.26 -20.97
N ILE A 24 12.90 9.34 -20.35
CA ILE A 24 12.40 8.04 -19.92
C ILE A 24 12.08 8.10 -18.43
N PRO A 25 10.86 7.71 -17.99
CA PRO A 25 10.53 7.69 -16.57
C PRO A 25 11.37 6.67 -15.82
N ARG A 26 11.92 7.06 -14.69
CA ARG A 26 12.63 6.13 -13.79
C ARG A 26 11.68 5.09 -13.23
N PRO A 27 12.16 3.89 -12.87
CA PRO A 27 11.33 2.86 -12.21
C PRO A 27 10.66 3.34 -10.91
N THR A 28 11.17 4.40 -10.30
CA THR A 28 10.65 5.03 -9.08
C THR A 28 9.78 6.26 -9.35
N ASP A 29 9.44 6.56 -10.63
CA ASP A 29 8.62 7.72 -10.99
C ASP A 29 7.16 7.52 -10.55
N GLN A 30 6.88 7.84 -9.31
CA GLN A 30 5.52 7.93 -8.76
C GLN A 30 5.05 9.38 -8.81
N ARG A 31 4.08 9.68 -9.68
CA ARG A 31 3.64 11.06 -9.95
C ARG A 31 2.89 11.70 -8.80
N VAL A 32 2.05 10.91 -8.12
CA VAL A 32 1.23 11.37 -7.00
C VAL A 32 1.26 10.34 -5.89
N ASN A 33 1.51 10.81 -4.68
CA ASN A 33 1.40 10.02 -3.46
C ASN A 33 0.64 10.84 -2.42
N PHE A 34 -0.41 10.26 -1.86
CA PHE A 34 -1.23 10.90 -0.84
C PHE A 34 -1.50 9.91 0.28
N SER A 35 -1.33 10.37 1.52
CA SER A 35 -1.72 9.60 2.71
C SER A 35 -2.46 10.50 3.69
N LEU A 36 -3.55 10.00 4.25
CA LEU A 36 -4.33 10.64 5.29
C LEU A 36 -4.49 9.67 6.45
N PHE A 37 -4.08 10.10 7.64
CA PHE A 37 -4.34 9.39 8.88
C PHE A 37 -5.21 10.26 9.78
N PHE A 38 -6.35 9.74 10.19
CA PHE A 38 -7.25 10.37 11.14
C PHE A 38 -7.46 9.44 12.33
N GLN A 39 -7.42 9.99 13.53
CA GLN A 39 -7.68 9.24 14.75
C GLN A 39 -8.34 10.16 15.77
N ASP A 40 -9.46 9.70 16.35
CA ASP A 40 -10.16 10.45 17.38
C ASP A 40 -10.95 9.53 18.30
N TYR A 41 -11.40 10.08 19.42
CA TYR A 41 -12.35 9.45 20.32
C TYR A 41 -13.77 9.73 19.84
N ILE A 42 -14.71 8.82 20.16
CA ILE A 42 -16.12 9.05 19.86
C ILE A 42 -16.62 10.23 20.71
N PRO A 43 -17.25 11.23 20.10
CA PRO A 43 -17.82 12.38 20.83
C PRO A 43 -18.71 11.93 21.99
N GLY A 44 -18.45 12.46 23.18
CA GLY A 44 -19.21 12.13 24.40
C GLY A 44 -18.81 10.82 25.08
N ASN A 45 -17.91 10.02 24.49
CA ASN A 45 -17.47 8.77 25.12
C ASN A 45 -16.00 8.41 24.86
N LEU A 46 -15.14 8.80 25.77
CA LEU A 46 -13.70 8.56 25.71
C LEU A 46 -13.28 7.08 25.84
N ASN A 47 -14.23 6.18 26.07
CA ASN A 47 -13.91 4.75 26.12
C ASN A 47 -13.76 4.14 24.73
N TYR A 48 -14.13 4.84 23.69
CA TYR A 48 -14.07 4.38 22.32
C TYR A 48 -13.22 5.30 21.47
N LYS A 49 -12.34 4.69 20.71
CA LYS A 49 -11.42 5.36 19.79
C LYS A 49 -11.53 4.73 18.42
N MET A 50 -11.53 5.56 17.40
CA MET A 50 -11.51 5.11 16.01
C MET A 50 -10.31 5.69 15.28
N HIS A 51 -9.85 4.99 14.26
CA HIS A 51 -8.87 5.52 13.32
C HIS A 51 -9.22 5.11 11.89
N LEU A 52 -8.84 5.99 10.98
CA LEU A 52 -8.96 5.82 9.54
C LEU A 52 -7.60 6.11 8.93
N ASN A 53 -7.13 5.22 8.07
CA ASN A 53 -5.93 5.41 7.28
C ASN A 53 -6.28 5.27 5.80
N MET A 54 -5.95 6.26 4.99
CA MET A 54 -6.16 6.26 3.55
C MET A 54 -4.83 6.46 2.85
N ILE A 55 -4.53 5.61 1.89
CA ILE A 55 -3.31 5.67 1.09
C ILE A 55 -3.69 5.60 -0.37
N TYR A 56 -3.17 6.54 -1.14
CA TYR A 56 -3.26 6.56 -2.60
C TYR A 56 -1.86 6.78 -3.18
N GLY A 57 -1.50 6.02 -4.19
CA GLY A 57 -0.27 6.21 -4.92
C GLY A 57 -0.48 5.92 -6.41
N SER A 58 -0.06 6.83 -7.28
CA SER A 58 -0.10 6.59 -8.71
C SER A 58 0.84 5.44 -9.10
N GLY A 59 0.48 4.71 -10.15
CA GLY A 59 1.22 3.54 -10.61
C GLY A 59 2.65 3.86 -11.02
N LEU A 60 3.56 2.98 -10.64
CA LEU A 60 4.96 3.03 -11.06
C LEU A 60 5.12 2.54 -12.50
N PRO A 61 6.07 3.07 -13.28
CA PRO A 61 6.40 2.54 -14.60
C PRO A 61 7.07 1.17 -14.48
N PHE A 62 6.77 0.28 -15.39
CA PHE A 62 7.42 -1.02 -15.53
C PHE A 62 7.45 -1.44 -17.00
N GLY A 63 8.32 -2.36 -17.36
CA GLY A 63 8.42 -2.89 -18.70
C GLY A 63 9.04 -4.29 -18.73
N PRO A 64 8.96 -4.98 -19.86
CA PRO A 64 9.57 -6.29 -20.05
C PRO A 64 11.11 -6.21 -19.89
N PRO A 65 11.75 -7.17 -19.21
CA PRO A 65 13.19 -7.11 -18.96
C PRO A 65 14.06 -7.29 -20.22
N LYS A 66 13.48 -7.75 -21.33
CA LYS A 66 14.18 -7.93 -22.61
C LYS A 66 13.90 -6.86 -23.65
N SER A 67 12.97 -5.91 -23.38
CA SER A 67 12.73 -4.77 -24.26
C SER A 67 13.65 -3.62 -23.90
N GLU A 68 13.91 -2.75 -24.89
CA GLU A 68 14.59 -1.49 -24.66
C GLU A 68 13.81 -0.65 -23.63
N LYS A 69 14.55 0.06 -22.76
CA LYS A 69 13.95 0.81 -21.64
C LYS A 69 12.91 1.87 -22.03
N TYR A 70 12.81 2.21 -23.29
CA TYR A 70 11.94 3.26 -23.81
C TYR A 70 10.79 2.74 -24.69
N GLU A 71 10.78 1.46 -25.10
CA GLU A 71 9.82 0.96 -26.08
C GLU A 71 8.48 0.54 -25.48
N ASP A 72 8.48 -0.14 -24.33
CA ASP A 72 7.29 -0.74 -23.74
C ASP A 72 7.07 -0.31 -22.28
N ILE A 73 6.99 1.02 -22.06
CA ILE A 73 6.74 1.55 -20.72
C ILE A 73 5.26 1.44 -20.38
N LEU A 74 4.93 0.48 -19.54
CA LEU A 74 3.62 0.32 -18.93
C LEU A 74 3.60 0.95 -17.53
N ARG A 75 2.41 1.15 -16.97
CA ARG A 75 2.26 1.57 -15.58
C ARG A 75 1.45 0.55 -14.79
N ILE A 76 1.92 0.24 -13.59
CA ILE A 76 1.17 -0.55 -12.61
C ILE A 76 -0.12 0.22 -12.29
N PRO A 77 -1.26 -0.44 -12.06
CA PRO A 77 -2.46 0.21 -11.57
C PRO A 77 -2.20 1.00 -10.28
N ASP A 78 -2.94 2.08 -10.09
CA ASP A 78 -2.83 2.92 -8.90
C ASP A 78 -3.05 2.13 -7.61
N TYR A 79 -2.18 2.35 -6.64
CA TYR A 79 -2.33 1.80 -5.30
C TYR A 79 -3.41 2.56 -4.53
N ARG A 80 -4.38 1.84 -3.98
CA ARG A 80 -5.48 2.42 -3.19
C ARG A 80 -5.75 1.53 -2.00
N ARG A 81 -5.67 2.10 -0.80
CA ARG A 81 -5.94 1.35 0.42
C ARG A 81 -6.64 2.23 1.43
N VAL A 82 -7.66 1.66 2.06
CA VAL A 82 -8.35 2.26 3.19
C VAL A 82 -8.35 1.25 4.33
N ASP A 83 -7.84 1.66 5.48
CA ASP A 83 -7.85 0.87 6.70
C ASP A 83 -8.71 1.59 7.73
N ILE A 84 -9.51 0.85 8.48
CA ILE A 84 -10.32 1.39 9.59
C ILE A 84 -10.08 0.56 10.83
N GLY A 85 -10.02 1.22 11.97
CA GLY A 85 -9.90 0.55 13.25
C GLY A 85 -10.78 1.18 14.31
N PHE A 86 -11.25 0.32 15.19
CA PHE A 86 -12.07 0.68 16.33
C PHE A 86 -11.50 0.04 17.59
N SER A 87 -11.33 0.83 18.65
CA SER A 87 -10.79 0.38 19.92
C SER A 87 -11.74 0.76 21.05
N ALA A 88 -11.93 -0.17 21.97
CA ALA A 88 -12.76 0.02 23.14
C ALA A 88 -11.97 -0.27 24.43
N ILE A 89 -12.14 0.59 25.44
CA ILE A 89 -11.66 0.33 26.79
C ILE A 89 -12.62 -0.63 27.46
N LEU A 90 -12.16 -1.85 27.74
CA LEU A 90 -12.92 -2.83 28.53
C LEU A 90 -12.75 -2.58 30.03
N LYS A 91 -11.57 -2.13 30.44
CA LYS A 91 -11.27 -1.73 31.81
C LYS A 91 -10.32 -0.55 31.84
N SER A 92 -10.66 0.48 32.60
CA SER A 92 -9.84 1.63 32.93
C SER A 92 -9.12 1.41 34.27
N GLU A 93 -7.93 1.99 34.42
CA GLU A 93 -7.07 1.84 35.62
C GLU A 93 -7.78 2.15 36.95
N ASN A 94 -8.71 3.10 36.94
CA ASN A 94 -9.37 3.59 38.15
C ASN A 94 -10.79 3.04 38.40
N LYS A 95 -11.26 2.07 37.58
CA LYS A 95 -12.61 1.53 37.69
C LYS A 95 -12.58 0.02 37.91
N ARG A 96 -13.35 -0.45 38.89
CA ARG A 96 -13.61 -1.88 39.08
C ARG A 96 -14.48 -2.41 37.94
N SER A 97 -14.06 -3.46 37.29
CA SER A 97 -14.88 -4.15 36.27
C SER A 97 -15.98 -4.96 36.93
N ARG A 98 -17.14 -5.07 36.24
CA ARG A 98 -18.23 -6.00 36.64
C ARG A 98 -17.80 -7.47 36.51
N VAL A 99 -16.81 -7.76 35.68
CA VAL A 99 -16.26 -9.11 35.48
C VAL A 99 -15.08 -9.31 36.42
N ASN A 100 -15.19 -10.19 37.40
CA ASN A 100 -14.19 -10.41 38.44
C ASN A 100 -12.80 -10.75 37.88
N PHE A 101 -12.71 -11.54 36.83
CA PHE A 101 -11.45 -11.89 36.16
C PHE A 101 -10.70 -10.65 35.62
N MET A 102 -11.42 -9.66 35.14
CA MET A 102 -10.80 -8.44 34.60
C MET A 102 -10.18 -7.57 35.69
N ASN A 103 -10.48 -7.80 36.97
CA ASN A 103 -9.92 -7.01 38.06
C ASN A 103 -8.45 -7.39 38.38
N VAL A 104 -7.95 -8.47 37.81
CA VAL A 104 -6.53 -8.85 37.84
C VAL A 104 -5.66 -7.88 37.03
N PHE A 105 -6.23 -7.24 35.99
CA PHE A 105 -5.53 -6.30 35.12
C PHE A 105 -5.73 -4.87 35.59
N ASN A 106 -4.72 -4.02 35.40
CA ASN A 106 -4.85 -2.58 35.63
C ASN A 106 -5.69 -1.92 34.52
N SER A 107 -5.45 -2.29 33.26
CA SER A 107 -6.27 -1.82 32.13
C SER A 107 -6.40 -2.91 31.07
N ALA A 108 -7.52 -2.86 30.32
CA ALA A 108 -7.80 -3.76 29.20
C ALA A 108 -8.43 -3.00 28.04
N TRP A 109 -7.86 -3.20 26.84
CA TRP A 109 -8.32 -2.62 25.59
C TRP A 109 -8.58 -3.71 24.57
N LEU A 110 -9.67 -3.58 23.85
CA LEU A 110 -9.99 -4.42 22.69
C LEU A 110 -9.99 -3.54 21.44
N SER A 111 -9.27 -3.96 20.41
CA SER A 111 -9.24 -3.28 19.11
C SER A 111 -9.59 -4.24 18.00
N VAL A 112 -10.41 -3.77 17.07
CA VAL A 112 -10.73 -4.45 15.82
C VAL A 112 -10.24 -3.55 14.69
N GLU A 113 -9.45 -4.09 13.78
CA GLU A 113 -8.88 -3.39 12.66
C GLU A 113 -9.24 -4.12 11.37
N VAL A 114 -9.67 -3.39 10.36
CA VAL A 114 -9.93 -3.91 9.01
C VAL A 114 -8.96 -3.24 8.06
N PHE A 115 -8.00 -4.00 7.56
CA PHE A 115 -7.06 -3.57 6.53
C PHE A 115 -7.64 -3.82 5.15
N ASN A 116 -7.35 -2.89 4.23
CA ASN A 116 -7.85 -2.93 2.87
C ASN A 116 -9.39 -3.09 2.81
N LEU A 117 -10.10 -2.16 3.49
CA LEU A 117 -11.57 -2.18 3.65
C LEU A 117 -12.30 -2.33 2.30
N LEU A 118 -11.76 -1.72 1.25
CA LEU A 118 -12.35 -1.74 -0.10
C LEU A 118 -12.06 -3.02 -0.87
N ASP A 119 -11.23 -3.92 -0.32
CA ASP A 119 -10.80 -5.20 -0.94
C ASP A 119 -10.19 -5.03 -2.33
N ILE A 120 -9.45 -3.95 -2.55
CA ILE A 120 -8.79 -3.67 -3.82
C ILE A 120 -7.56 -4.58 -3.96
N ASN A 121 -7.45 -5.22 -5.13
CA ASN A 121 -6.26 -5.99 -5.48
C ASN A 121 -5.13 -5.05 -5.90
N ASN A 122 -4.38 -4.55 -4.92
CA ASN A 122 -3.26 -3.66 -5.17
C ASN A 122 -2.08 -4.44 -5.74
N THR A 123 -1.74 -4.19 -6.99
CA THR A 123 -0.56 -4.76 -7.64
C THR A 123 0.69 -4.01 -7.19
N ILE A 124 1.69 -4.73 -6.68
CA ILE A 124 2.97 -4.13 -6.25
C ILE A 124 4.09 -4.35 -7.24
N SER A 125 4.01 -5.41 -8.02
CA SER A 125 5.00 -5.78 -9.02
C SER A 125 4.42 -6.75 -10.02
N TYR A 126 5.16 -6.97 -11.11
CA TYR A 126 4.88 -8.05 -12.07
C TYR A 126 6.06 -9.00 -12.12
N LEU A 127 5.75 -10.29 -12.12
CA LEU A 127 6.71 -11.35 -12.40
C LEU A 127 6.64 -11.68 -13.90
N TRP A 128 7.77 -11.58 -14.58
CA TRP A 128 7.87 -11.94 -15.98
C TRP A 128 8.19 -13.43 -16.13
N VAL A 129 7.30 -14.14 -16.80
CA VAL A 129 7.46 -15.57 -17.09
C VAL A 129 7.54 -15.76 -18.59
N SER A 130 8.54 -16.50 -19.04
CA SER A 130 8.70 -16.84 -20.47
C SER A 130 8.22 -18.27 -20.71
N ASP A 131 7.44 -18.47 -21.78
CA ASP A 131 7.08 -19.81 -22.25
C ASP A 131 8.22 -20.45 -23.09
N ILE A 132 8.03 -21.71 -23.49
CA ILE A 132 8.98 -22.44 -24.33
C ILE A 132 9.18 -21.77 -25.71
N GLY A 133 8.18 -21.02 -26.18
CA GLY A 133 8.23 -20.26 -27.44
C GLY A 133 8.88 -18.88 -27.31
N GLY A 134 9.40 -18.52 -26.11
CA GLY A 134 10.05 -17.25 -25.86
C GLY A 134 9.10 -16.07 -25.61
N ARG A 135 7.79 -16.29 -25.55
CA ARG A 135 6.79 -15.25 -25.22
C ARG A 135 6.88 -14.90 -23.74
N GLN A 136 6.82 -13.61 -23.43
CA GLN A 136 6.85 -13.11 -22.08
C GLN A 136 5.44 -12.76 -21.58
N TYR A 137 5.11 -13.20 -20.38
CA TYR A 137 3.85 -12.92 -19.71
C TYR A 137 4.12 -12.18 -18.41
N ALA A 138 3.41 -11.07 -18.20
CA ALA A 138 3.44 -10.32 -16.97
C ALA A 138 2.41 -10.89 -15.98
N VAL A 139 2.85 -11.59 -14.95
CA VAL A 139 2.00 -12.12 -13.88
C VAL A 139 1.97 -11.12 -12.74
N PRO A 140 0.79 -10.54 -12.39
CA PRO A 140 0.71 -9.56 -11.33
C PRO A 140 0.94 -10.20 -9.96
N ASN A 141 1.73 -9.54 -9.12
CA ASN A 141 1.91 -9.87 -7.73
C ASN A 141 1.08 -8.88 -6.90
N TYR A 142 0.06 -9.40 -6.21
CA TYR A 142 -0.87 -8.59 -5.43
C TYR A 142 -0.46 -8.52 -3.96
N LEU A 143 -0.69 -7.38 -3.36
CA LEU A 143 -0.70 -7.24 -1.91
C LEU A 143 -1.89 -8.01 -1.31
N THR A 144 -1.83 -8.25 -0.01
CA THR A 144 -2.90 -8.93 0.74
C THR A 144 -4.25 -8.24 0.54
N ARG A 145 -5.28 -9.06 0.37
CA ARG A 145 -6.68 -8.65 0.34
C ARG A 145 -7.14 -8.10 1.70
N ARG A 146 -8.43 -7.88 1.85
CA ARG A 146 -9.03 -7.49 3.12
C ARG A 146 -8.63 -8.44 4.24
N GLN A 147 -8.17 -7.87 5.34
CA GLN A 147 -7.82 -8.62 6.55
C GLN A 147 -8.51 -7.99 7.74
N VAL A 148 -9.01 -8.84 8.62
CA VAL A 148 -9.55 -8.41 9.91
C VAL A 148 -8.58 -8.84 10.99
N ASN A 149 -8.15 -7.89 11.79
CA ASN A 149 -7.25 -8.08 12.92
C ASN A 149 -7.98 -7.78 14.23
N LEU A 150 -7.88 -8.69 15.19
CA LEU A 150 -8.38 -8.52 16.55
C LEU A 150 -7.20 -8.43 17.50
N LYS A 151 -7.13 -7.35 18.29
CA LYS A 151 -6.03 -7.08 19.21
C LYS A 151 -6.58 -6.85 20.62
N LEU A 152 -6.10 -7.63 21.57
CA LEU A 152 -6.36 -7.45 22.98
C LEU A 152 -5.09 -7.00 23.68
N ILE A 153 -5.16 -5.86 24.37
CA ILE A 153 -4.05 -5.31 25.15
C ILE A 153 -4.45 -5.36 26.62
N LEU A 154 -3.70 -6.11 27.40
CA LEU A 154 -3.85 -6.24 28.84
C LEU A 154 -2.63 -5.66 29.55
N ARG A 155 -2.84 -4.83 30.58
CA ARG A 155 -1.79 -4.32 31.44
C ARG A 155 -2.04 -4.81 32.87
N PHE A 156 -1.01 -5.35 33.47
CA PHE A 156 -0.99 -5.83 34.88
C PHE A 156 -0.51 -4.73 35.83
#